data_24c38d17a149584db2ed1414aca5bf05
#
_entry.id   24c38d17a149584db2ed1414aca5bf05
#
_cell.length_a   1.000
_cell.length_b   1.000
_cell.length_c   1.000
_cell.angle_alpha   90.00
_cell.angle_beta   90.00
_cell.angle_gamma   90.00
#
_symmetry.space_group_name_H-M   'P 1'
#
loop_
_entity.id
_entity.type
_entity.pdbx_description
1 polymer ?
#
loop_
_entity_poly.entity_id
_entity_poly.type
_entity_poly.pdbx_seq_one_letter_code
_entity_poly.pdbx_strand_id
1 'polypeptide(L)'
;MPAGLHLKDVMSTAQTVSSAHFESLHKKLADRTARIGVIGLGYVGLPLVLLFSEQNFRVTGFDIDKTKVDTLAQGGSYIVRIPETEIQAAQAAGFTATTDYSRIAEMDAVLIAVPTPLNDHHEPDLSFIVATAEAIAPHLRAGQLIVLESTTYPGTTEELLVPILEKNPRGLKAARGENNGNSTFFVAFSPEREDPGNDTVARADIPKVAGGFNPAATELCCKLYGAIFHRTVPVSAPAVAEMTKLLENIYRCVNIALVNELKMLCLRMGINIWEVIQAASTKPFGFHPFYPGPGIGGHCIPLDPFYLSWKAKEFDCQTRFIELAGEVNTAMPYHVLASVGEALNRQKKALNGAKVLVLGVAYKKDIDDLRESPALTIIELLQKQGAEVSYHDPYFPFVGKGRKYDLQMKRVPLENFGQYDCVLIVTDHSDYDYARIVRESQLVVDTRNATRGISAPNLVRC
;
A
#
# COMPACT_ATOMS: atom_id res chain seq x y z
N MET A 1 -27.35 -9.40 -10.27
CA MET A 1 -27.24 -8.71 -8.96
C MET A 1 -27.91 -9.58 -7.93
N PRO A 2 -27.22 -10.26 -7.00
CA PRO A 2 -27.91 -10.85 -5.86
C PRO A 2 -28.31 -9.70 -4.92
N ALA A 3 -29.52 -9.84 -4.36
CA ALA A 3 -30.16 -8.90 -3.47
C ALA A 3 -29.21 -8.50 -2.32
N GLY A 4 -29.09 -7.20 -2.09
CA GLY A 4 -28.27 -6.68 -1.01
C GLY A 4 -28.76 -7.22 0.33
N LEU A 5 -27.87 -7.82 1.08
CA LEU A 5 -28.03 -7.98 2.52
C LEU A 5 -28.28 -6.55 3.08
N HIS A 6 -29.49 -6.30 3.52
CA HIS A 6 -29.83 -5.07 4.20
C HIS A 6 -29.05 -5.03 5.53
N LEU A 7 -28.00 -4.21 5.58
CA LEU A 7 -27.22 -3.89 6.79
C LEU A 7 -28.05 -3.37 7.98
N LYS A 8 -29.36 -3.17 7.80
CA LYS A 8 -30.28 -2.80 8.88
C LYS A 8 -30.57 -3.93 9.87
N ASP A 9 -30.35 -5.19 9.52
CA ASP A 9 -30.69 -6.33 10.38
C ASP A 9 -29.57 -6.70 11.39
N VAL A 10 -28.36 -6.12 11.25
CA VAL A 10 -27.27 -6.37 12.20
C VAL A 10 -27.28 -5.35 13.35
N MET A 11 -28.05 -4.28 13.24
CA MET A 11 -28.15 -3.23 14.29
C MET A 11 -29.49 -3.26 15.07
N SER A 12 -30.13 -4.46 15.14
CA SER A 12 -31.36 -4.60 15.94
C SER A 12 -31.06 -4.64 17.43
N THR A 13 -31.46 -3.52 18.12
CA THR A 13 -31.83 -3.46 19.54
C THR A 13 -30.78 -3.85 20.58
N ALA A 14 -29.63 -3.17 20.64
CA ALA A 14 -29.00 -2.89 21.90
C ALA A 14 -29.23 -1.40 22.23
N GLN A 15 -30.00 -1.09 23.26
CA GLN A 15 -29.99 0.24 23.87
C GLN A 15 -28.60 0.45 24.43
N THR A 16 -27.71 1.09 23.67
CA THR A 16 -26.40 1.50 24.10
C THR A 16 -26.62 2.46 25.27
N VAL A 17 -26.17 2.07 26.47
CA VAL A 17 -26.05 3.02 27.57
C VAL A 17 -24.98 4.02 27.14
N SER A 18 -25.41 5.14 26.60
CA SER A 18 -24.54 6.21 26.12
C SER A 18 -23.79 6.80 27.28
N SER A 19 -22.46 6.72 27.27
CA SER A 19 -21.64 7.39 28.30
C SER A 19 -21.47 8.86 27.98
N ALA A 20 -21.28 9.70 29.00
CA ALA A 20 -21.01 11.13 28.79
C ALA A 20 -19.80 11.38 27.85
N HIS A 21 -18.83 10.49 27.85
CA HIS A 21 -17.67 10.54 26.94
C HIS A 21 -18.03 10.26 25.50
N PHE A 22 -18.90 9.28 25.25
CA PHE A 22 -19.41 8.99 23.90
C PHE A 22 -20.15 10.19 23.34
N GLU A 23 -21.14 10.72 24.08
CA GLU A 23 -21.94 11.88 23.63
C GLU A 23 -21.06 13.11 23.39
N SER A 24 -20.11 13.37 24.27
CA SER A 24 -19.18 14.48 24.13
C SER A 24 -18.34 14.36 22.87
N LEU A 25 -17.74 13.19 22.61
CA LEU A 25 -16.92 12.97 21.44
C LEU A 25 -17.76 12.96 20.16
N HIS A 26 -18.92 12.29 20.18
CA HIS A 26 -19.84 12.25 19.04
C HIS A 26 -20.27 13.67 18.61
N LYS A 27 -20.60 14.53 19.60
CA LYS A 27 -20.91 15.94 19.35
C LYS A 27 -19.73 16.69 18.75
N LYS A 28 -18.53 16.58 19.34
CA LYS A 28 -17.31 17.24 18.84
C LYS A 28 -16.98 16.84 17.40
N LEU A 29 -17.18 15.57 17.04
CA LEU A 29 -16.99 15.09 15.67
C LEU A 29 -18.05 15.68 14.73
N ALA A 30 -19.32 15.78 15.16
CA ALA A 30 -20.38 16.39 14.37
C ALA A 30 -20.13 17.89 14.13
N ASP A 31 -19.73 18.62 15.19
CA ASP A 31 -19.51 20.07 15.16
C ASP A 31 -18.10 20.42 14.60
N ARG A 32 -17.27 19.42 14.26
CA ARG A 32 -15.88 19.56 13.78
C ARG A 32 -14.95 20.29 14.77
N THR A 33 -15.28 20.24 16.05
CA THR A 33 -14.48 20.84 17.12
C THR A 33 -13.53 19.83 17.78
N ALA A 34 -13.60 18.55 17.39
CA ALA A 34 -12.67 17.52 17.82
C ALA A 34 -11.24 17.85 17.34
N ARG A 35 -10.27 17.63 18.21
CA ARG A 35 -8.85 17.70 17.86
C ARG A 35 -8.37 16.33 17.39
N ILE A 36 -7.81 16.27 16.20
CA ILE A 36 -7.36 15.02 15.57
C ILE A 36 -5.85 14.92 15.66
N GLY A 37 -5.34 13.84 16.21
CA GLY A 37 -3.93 13.46 16.17
C GLY A 37 -3.68 12.43 15.08
N VAL A 38 -2.66 12.63 14.24
CA VAL A 38 -2.24 11.64 13.25
C VAL A 38 -0.78 11.28 13.49
N ILE A 39 -0.51 10.01 13.79
CA ILE A 39 0.83 9.51 14.09
C ILE A 39 1.39 8.77 12.87
N GLY A 40 2.58 9.20 12.42
CA GLY A 40 3.20 8.73 11.19
C GLY A 40 2.80 9.58 10.00
N LEU A 41 3.63 10.56 9.64
CA LEU A 41 3.38 11.53 8.56
C LEU A 41 3.97 11.03 7.23
N GLY A 42 3.75 9.75 6.91
CA GLY A 42 4.11 9.13 5.63
C GLY A 42 3.01 9.25 4.57
N TYR A 43 3.06 8.34 3.60
CA TYR A 43 2.13 8.28 2.46
C TYR A 43 0.67 7.99 2.84
N VAL A 44 0.39 7.58 4.08
CA VAL A 44 -0.97 7.39 4.60
C VAL A 44 -1.35 8.55 5.51
N GLY A 45 -0.53 8.86 6.50
CA GLY A 45 -0.90 9.82 7.53
C GLY A 45 -0.94 11.28 7.06
N LEU A 46 0.02 11.72 6.21
CA LEU A 46 0.00 13.10 5.73
C LEU A 46 -1.23 13.41 4.86
N PRO A 47 -1.66 12.54 3.92
CA PRO A 47 -2.93 12.71 3.24
C PRO A 47 -4.15 12.79 4.17
N LEU A 48 -4.20 12.01 5.25
CA LEU A 48 -5.28 12.10 6.23
C LEU A 48 -5.29 13.45 6.96
N VAL A 49 -4.09 13.98 7.31
CA VAL A 49 -3.97 15.34 7.86
C VAL A 49 -4.63 16.35 6.93
N LEU A 50 -4.34 16.28 5.62
CA LEU A 50 -4.90 17.22 4.64
C LEU A 50 -6.42 17.09 4.57
N LEU A 51 -6.97 15.87 4.43
CA LEU A 51 -8.40 15.65 4.37
C LEU A 51 -9.14 16.17 5.61
N PHE A 52 -8.62 15.94 6.82
CA PHE A 52 -9.24 16.49 8.03
C PHE A 52 -9.12 18.01 8.12
N SER A 53 -7.99 18.58 7.68
CA SER A 53 -7.78 20.03 7.66
C SER A 53 -8.73 20.73 6.69
N GLU A 54 -8.96 20.16 5.50
CA GLU A 54 -9.95 20.64 4.51
C GLU A 54 -11.38 20.67 5.09
N GLN A 55 -11.67 19.76 6.01
CA GLN A 55 -12.97 19.71 6.70
C GLN A 55 -12.98 20.56 7.99
N ASN A 56 -12.02 21.46 8.18
CA ASN A 56 -11.89 22.39 9.29
C ASN A 56 -11.70 21.74 10.68
N PHE A 57 -11.15 20.52 10.75
CA PHE A 57 -10.68 19.97 12.00
C PHE A 57 -9.31 20.58 12.37
N ARG A 58 -9.07 20.77 13.66
CA ARG A 58 -7.72 21.06 14.15
C ARG A 58 -6.91 19.77 14.21
N VAL A 59 -5.87 19.69 13.38
CA VAL A 59 -5.04 18.49 13.25
C VAL A 59 -3.66 18.72 13.83
N THR A 60 -3.17 17.76 14.63
CA THR A 60 -1.77 17.68 15.07
C THR A 60 -1.16 16.41 14.50
N GLY A 61 -0.14 16.57 13.66
CA GLY A 61 0.64 15.44 13.13
C GLY A 61 1.81 15.12 14.06
N PHE A 62 2.04 13.83 14.29
CA PHE A 62 3.14 13.32 15.11
C PHE A 62 4.06 12.45 14.25
N ASP A 63 5.34 12.71 14.25
CA ASP A 63 6.35 11.85 13.62
C ASP A 63 7.63 11.87 14.47
N ILE A 64 8.35 10.74 14.52
CA ILE A 64 9.65 10.64 15.18
C ILE A 64 10.77 11.31 14.40
N ASP A 65 10.58 11.48 13.08
CA ASP A 65 11.55 12.11 12.19
C ASP A 65 11.43 13.64 12.25
N LYS A 66 12.37 14.23 12.99
CA LYS A 66 12.43 15.69 13.15
C LYS A 66 12.55 16.42 11.81
N THR A 67 13.20 15.84 10.81
CA THR A 67 13.37 16.45 9.49
C THR A 67 12.02 16.65 8.80
N LYS A 68 11.14 15.65 8.86
CA LYS A 68 9.78 15.75 8.34
C LYS A 68 8.98 16.82 9.08
N VAL A 69 9.04 16.81 10.41
CA VAL A 69 8.33 17.79 11.24
C VAL A 69 8.79 19.20 10.93
N ASP A 70 10.10 19.45 10.82
CA ASP A 70 10.67 20.76 10.49
C ASP A 70 10.28 21.21 9.07
N THR A 71 10.29 20.30 8.10
CA THR A 71 9.86 20.59 6.72
C THR A 71 8.40 21.03 6.68
N LEU A 72 7.51 20.27 7.31
CA LEU A 72 6.09 20.62 7.40
C LEU A 72 5.86 21.92 8.17
N ALA A 73 6.61 22.19 9.24
CA ALA A 73 6.51 23.43 9.99
C ALA A 73 6.86 24.67 9.14
N GLN A 74 7.74 24.51 8.14
CA GLN A 74 8.12 25.54 7.17
C GLN A 74 7.15 25.64 5.99
N GLY A 75 6.09 24.86 5.94
CA GLY A 75 5.13 24.81 4.82
C GLY A 75 5.64 24.05 3.60
N GLY A 76 6.75 23.30 3.74
CA GLY A 76 7.31 22.46 2.69
C GLY A 76 6.69 21.06 2.64
N SER A 77 6.92 20.34 1.53
CA SER A 77 6.52 18.95 1.33
C SER A 77 7.73 18.08 1.03
N TYR A 78 7.70 16.84 1.49
CA TYR A 78 8.67 15.78 1.14
C TYR A 78 8.03 14.64 0.36
N ILE A 79 6.73 14.74 0.04
CA ILE A 79 6.00 13.80 -0.82
C ILE A 79 5.70 14.50 -2.14
N VAL A 80 6.29 14.03 -3.23
CA VAL A 80 6.24 14.67 -4.56
C VAL A 80 4.80 14.98 -5.01
N ARG A 81 3.86 14.09 -4.70
CA ARG A 81 2.44 14.23 -5.07
C ARG A 81 1.63 15.18 -4.19
N ILE A 82 2.22 15.68 -3.11
CA ILE A 82 1.58 16.64 -2.21
C ILE A 82 2.27 17.97 -2.41
N PRO A 83 1.65 18.93 -3.10
CA PRO A 83 2.25 20.24 -3.31
C PRO A 83 2.32 21.03 -2.00
N GLU A 84 3.32 21.92 -1.89
CA GLU A 84 3.51 22.78 -0.71
C GLU A 84 2.28 23.65 -0.41
N THR A 85 1.54 24.02 -1.44
CA THR A 85 0.30 24.80 -1.30
C THR A 85 -0.76 24.11 -0.46
N GLU A 86 -0.85 22.76 -0.54
CA GLU A 86 -1.78 21.99 0.29
C GLU A 86 -1.34 21.96 1.75
N ILE A 87 -0.01 21.85 2.00
CA ILE A 87 0.53 21.92 3.36
C ILE A 87 0.27 23.31 3.98
N GLN A 88 0.52 24.38 3.22
CA GLN A 88 0.27 25.75 3.66
C GLN A 88 -1.22 26.01 3.93
N ALA A 89 -2.11 25.48 3.10
CA ALA A 89 -3.56 25.56 3.33
C ALA A 89 -3.97 24.81 4.62
N ALA A 90 -3.41 23.62 4.85
CA ALA A 90 -3.66 22.88 6.10
C ALA A 90 -3.14 23.63 7.33
N GLN A 91 -1.96 24.29 7.25
CA GLN A 91 -1.45 25.13 8.33
C GLN A 91 -2.36 26.33 8.62
N ALA A 92 -2.87 26.97 7.58
CA ALA A 92 -3.84 28.06 7.73
C ALA A 92 -5.14 27.59 8.39
N ALA A 93 -5.53 26.32 8.19
CA ALA A 93 -6.65 25.67 8.90
C ALA A 93 -6.31 25.17 10.32
N GLY A 94 -5.06 25.34 10.79
CA GLY A 94 -4.63 25.02 12.14
C GLY A 94 -3.85 23.71 12.28
N PHE A 95 -3.35 23.12 11.18
CA PHE A 95 -2.44 21.99 11.23
C PHE A 95 -1.10 22.39 11.87
N THR A 96 -0.61 21.50 12.75
CA THR A 96 0.75 21.59 13.33
C THR A 96 1.41 20.22 13.32
N ALA A 97 2.72 20.16 13.11
CA ALA A 97 3.50 18.93 13.23
C ALA A 97 4.41 18.98 14.47
N THR A 98 4.65 17.84 15.13
CA THR A 98 5.46 17.76 16.35
C THR A 98 6.08 16.39 16.55
N THR A 99 7.21 16.38 17.27
CA THR A 99 7.81 15.16 17.83
C THR A 99 7.41 14.92 19.30
N ASP A 100 6.65 15.84 19.90
CA ASP A 100 6.24 15.78 21.32
C ASP A 100 4.95 15.00 21.50
N TYR A 101 5.08 13.74 21.91
CA TYR A 101 3.96 12.83 22.16
C TYR A 101 3.15 13.19 23.42
N SER A 102 3.63 14.07 24.29
CA SER A 102 2.84 14.53 25.47
C SER A 102 1.55 15.24 25.03
N ARG A 103 1.55 15.84 23.83
CA ARG A 103 0.39 16.51 23.24
C ARG A 103 -0.75 15.56 22.83
N ILE A 104 -0.54 14.24 22.87
CA ILE A 104 -1.63 13.25 22.72
C ILE A 104 -2.76 13.51 23.72
N ALA A 105 -2.44 14.00 24.91
CA ALA A 105 -3.45 14.37 25.92
C ALA A 105 -4.42 15.47 25.42
N GLU A 106 -4.06 16.26 24.44
CA GLU A 106 -4.91 17.31 23.84
C GLU A 106 -5.90 16.77 22.80
N MET A 107 -5.63 15.58 22.23
CA MET A 107 -6.38 15.02 21.09
C MET A 107 -7.67 14.35 21.55
N ASP A 108 -8.72 14.46 20.75
CA ASP A 108 -9.98 13.76 20.95
C ASP A 108 -10.01 12.42 20.19
N ALA A 109 -9.40 12.37 19.01
CA ALA A 109 -9.17 11.14 18.26
C ALA A 109 -7.70 11.08 17.83
N VAL A 110 -7.10 9.87 17.89
CA VAL A 110 -5.71 9.60 17.51
C VAL A 110 -5.67 8.47 16.51
N LEU A 111 -5.11 8.74 15.32
CA LEU A 111 -4.95 7.79 14.24
C LEU A 111 -3.50 7.34 14.18
N ILE A 112 -3.27 6.03 14.12
CA ILE A 112 -1.93 5.42 14.08
C ILE A 112 -1.70 4.88 12.68
N ALA A 113 -0.85 5.56 11.91
CA ALA A 113 -0.51 5.26 10.52
C ALA A 113 1.01 5.05 10.35
N VAL A 114 1.60 4.24 11.23
CA VAL A 114 3.03 3.93 11.23
C VAL A 114 3.34 2.75 10.31
N PRO A 115 4.60 2.62 9.81
CA PRO A 115 5.00 1.50 8.97
C PRO A 115 4.86 0.15 9.69
N THR A 116 4.56 -0.88 8.89
CA THR A 116 4.50 -2.28 9.34
C THR A 116 5.23 -3.14 8.30
N PRO A 117 6.56 -3.16 8.29
CA PRO A 117 7.33 -3.97 7.34
C PRO A 117 7.31 -5.45 7.72
N LEU A 118 7.76 -6.32 6.79
CA LEU A 118 8.19 -7.68 7.12
C LEU A 118 9.69 -7.68 7.46
N ASN A 119 10.11 -8.58 8.35
CA ASN A 119 11.52 -8.90 8.52
C ASN A 119 12.04 -9.80 7.37
N ASP A 120 13.33 -10.18 7.40
CA ASP A 120 13.96 -11.01 6.37
C ASP A 120 13.39 -12.44 6.28
N HIS A 121 12.66 -12.87 7.31
CA HIS A 121 11.98 -14.17 7.36
C HIS A 121 10.48 -14.08 6.95
N HIS A 122 10.07 -12.94 6.38
CA HIS A 122 8.66 -12.65 6.02
C HIS A 122 7.69 -12.68 7.23
N GLU A 123 8.19 -12.35 8.44
CA GLU A 123 7.36 -12.22 9.61
C GLU A 123 6.98 -10.74 9.83
N PRO A 124 5.77 -10.45 10.35
CA PRO A 124 5.34 -9.08 10.65
C PRO A 124 6.25 -8.40 11.66
N ASP A 125 6.80 -7.25 11.30
CA ASP A 125 7.50 -6.37 12.26
C ASP A 125 6.52 -5.31 12.77
N LEU A 126 5.98 -5.55 13.97
CA LEU A 126 5.05 -4.65 14.65
C LEU A 126 5.75 -3.71 15.64
N SER A 127 7.07 -3.62 15.63
CA SER A 127 7.86 -2.80 16.56
C SER A 127 7.43 -1.33 16.54
N PHE A 128 7.08 -0.79 15.36
CA PHE A 128 6.60 0.59 15.24
C PHE A 128 5.23 0.80 15.91
N ILE A 129 4.31 -0.17 15.81
CA ILE A 129 3.02 -0.12 16.51
C ILE A 129 3.24 -0.20 18.02
N VAL A 130 4.08 -1.13 18.48
CA VAL A 130 4.42 -1.31 19.89
C VAL A 130 5.02 -0.02 20.46
N ALA A 131 6.08 0.50 19.82
CA ALA A 131 6.73 1.74 20.27
C ALA A 131 5.77 2.94 20.30
N THR A 132 4.89 3.04 19.28
CA THR A 132 3.87 4.09 19.25
C THR A 132 2.87 3.92 20.39
N ALA A 133 2.35 2.72 20.61
CA ALA A 133 1.41 2.44 21.68
C ALA A 133 2.02 2.74 23.06
N GLU A 134 3.28 2.36 23.28
CA GLU A 134 4.03 2.68 24.52
C GLU A 134 4.26 4.18 24.69
N ALA A 135 4.53 4.91 23.60
CA ALA A 135 4.73 6.36 23.64
C ALA A 135 3.44 7.13 23.96
N ILE A 136 2.28 6.66 23.48
CA ILE A 136 1.00 7.36 23.70
C ILE A 136 0.31 6.95 25.03
N ALA A 137 0.51 5.72 25.50
CA ALA A 137 -0.18 5.19 26.69
C ALA A 137 -0.07 6.12 27.93
N PRO A 138 1.09 6.73 28.29
CA PRO A 138 1.20 7.64 29.42
C PRO A 138 0.34 8.89 29.31
N HIS A 139 -0.02 9.29 28.10
CA HIS A 139 -0.71 10.54 27.78
C HIS A 139 -2.21 10.36 27.51
N LEU A 140 -2.70 9.11 27.50
CA LEU A 140 -4.11 8.81 27.25
C LEU A 140 -5.02 9.49 28.30
N ARG A 141 -6.19 9.92 27.86
CA ARG A 141 -7.29 10.40 28.71
C ARG A 141 -8.59 9.65 28.38
N ALA A 142 -9.50 9.67 29.35
CA ALA A 142 -10.82 9.08 29.16
C ALA A 142 -11.57 9.77 27.98
N GLY A 143 -12.35 9.00 27.25
CA GLY A 143 -13.18 9.45 26.16
C GLY A 143 -12.44 9.68 24.83
N GLN A 144 -11.14 9.40 24.74
CA GLN A 144 -10.42 9.44 23.45
C GLN A 144 -10.78 8.26 22.57
N LEU A 145 -10.78 8.48 21.25
CA LEU A 145 -10.85 7.43 20.24
C LEU A 145 -9.44 7.17 19.68
N ILE A 146 -8.97 5.94 19.77
CA ILE A 146 -7.70 5.49 19.18
C ILE A 146 -8.03 4.60 17.98
N VAL A 147 -7.54 4.96 16.80
CA VAL A 147 -7.77 4.19 15.58
C VAL A 147 -6.45 3.70 15.01
N LEU A 148 -6.31 2.38 14.84
CA LEU A 148 -5.19 1.79 14.09
C LEU A 148 -5.54 1.77 12.62
N GLU A 149 -4.66 2.35 11.79
CA GLU A 149 -4.77 2.35 10.30
C GLU A 149 -3.68 1.51 9.65
N SER A 150 -2.58 1.28 10.35
CA SER A 150 -1.46 0.48 9.86
C SER A 150 -1.93 -0.91 9.46
N THR A 151 -1.53 -1.40 8.29
CA THR A 151 -1.85 -2.76 7.83
C THR A 151 -1.23 -3.79 8.76
N THR A 152 -2.03 -4.77 9.16
CA THR A 152 -1.63 -5.80 10.12
C THR A 152 -2.49 -7.05 9.98
N TYR A 153 -2.21 -8.11 10.76
CA TYR A 153 -3.01 -9.34 10.79
C TYR A 153 -4.22 -9.21 11.72
N PRO A 154 -5.30 -9.99 11.49
CA PRO A 154 -6.49 -9.99 12.33
C PRO A 154 -6.17 -10.33 13.78
N GLY A 155 -6.65 -9.48 14.69
CA GLY A 155 -6.41 -9.58 16.12
C GLY A 155 -5.36 -8.60 16.65
N THR A 156 -4.56 -7.95 15.81
CA THR A 156 -3.50 -7.03 16.28
C THR A 156 -4.05 -5.90 17.15
N THR A 157 -5.18 -5.31 16.78
CA THR A 157 -5.80 -4.25 17.58
C THR A 157 -6.16 -4.75 18.99
N GLU A 158 -6.74 -5.94 19.07
CA GLU A 158 -7.26 -6.49 20.34
C GLU A 158 -6.18 -7.16 21.19
N GLU A 159 -5.28 -7.91 20.55
CA GLU A 159 -4.29 -8.75 21.23
C GLU A 159 -2.99 -8.00 21.56
N LEU A 160 -2.63 -6.99 20.75
CA LEU A 160 -1.38 -6.24 20.91
C LEU A 160 -1.62 -4.79 21.34
N LEU A 161 -2.36 -4.00 20.55
CA LEU A 161 -2.51 -2.56 20.79
C LEU A 161 -3.24 -2.28 22.10
N VAL A 162 -4.41 -2.86 22.32
CA VAL A 162 -5.23 -2.63 23.52
C VAL A 162 -4.49 -2.98 24.81
N PRO A 163 -3.84 -4.16 24.98
CA PRO A 163 -3.09 -4.49 26.18
C PRO A 163 -1.96 -3.51 26.52
N ILE A 164 -1.29 -2.93 25.51
CA ILE A 164 -0.25 -1.92 25.74
C ILE A 164 -0.87 -0.61 26.21
N LEU A 165 -1.93 -0.14 25.54
CA LEU A 165 -2.63 1.08 25.94
C LEU A 165 -3.23 0.99 27.33
N GLU A 166 -3.69 -0.18 27.76
CA GLU A 166 -4.22 -0.41 29.12
C GLU A 166 -3.17 -0.42 30.22
N LYS A 167 -1.86 -0.39 29.91
CA LYS A 167 -0.77 -0.18 30.87
C LYS A 167 -0.59 1.30 31.28
N ASN A 168 -1.50 2.19 30.81
CA ASN A 168 -1.43 3.62 31.12
C ASN A 168 -1.48 3.90 32.63
N PRO A 169 -0.81 4.98 33.14
CA PRO A 169 -0.71 5.29 34.55
C PRO A 169 -2.04 5.75 35.21
N ARG A 170 -3.05 6.07 34.38
CA ARG A 170 -4.38 6.51 34.83
C ARG A 170 -5.36 5.35 35.05
N GLY A 171 -4.96 4.11 34.81
CA GLY A 171 -5.81 2.93 34.94
C GLY A 171 -6.98 2.87 33.93
N LEU A 172 -6.89 3.60 32.83
CA LEU A 172 -7.93 3.61 31.81
C LEU A 172 -7.99 2.26 31.10
N LYS A 173 -9.21 1.85 30.76
CA LYS A 173 -9.48 0.61 30.02
C LYS A 173 -10.14 0.91 28.68
N ALA A 174 -9.90 0.06 27.68
CA ALA A 174 -10.67 0.10 26.44
C ALA A 174 -12.13 -0.26 26.72
N ALA A 175 -13.05 0.49 26.12
CA ALA A 175 -14.49 0.23 26.25
C ALA A 175 -14.85 -1.11 25.63
N ARG A 176 -15.49 -2.02 26.43
CA ARG A 176 -15.86 -3.38 26.01
C ARG A 176 -17.36 -3.61 26.19
N GLY A 177 -17.99 -4.25 25.20
CA GLY A 177 -19.43 -4.50 25.22
C GLY A 177 -20.21 -3.19 25.36
N GLU A 178 -21.19 -3.17 26.28
CA GLU A 178 -21.97 -1.96 26.58
C GLU A 178 -21.35 -1.08 27.67
N ASN A 179 -20.22 -1.50 28.25
CA ASN A 179 -19.55 -0.75 29.32
C ASN A 179 -18.67 0.36 28.76
N ASN A 180 -19.22 1.56 28.70
CA ASN A 180 -18.55 2.79 28.31
C ASN A 180 -18.34 3.73 29.50
N GLY A 181 -17.88 3.20 30.64
CA GLY A 181 -17.72 3.93 31.89
C GLY A 181 -16.77 5.15 31.83
N ASN A 182 -16.76 5.97 32.90
CA ASN A 182 -16.00 7.22 32.92
C ASN A 182 -14.46 7.05 32.84
N SER A 183 -13.94 5.86 33.08
CA SER A 183 -12.51 5.54 32.98
C SER A 183 -12.17 4.74 31.74
N THR A 184 -12.89 4.96 30.60
CA THR A 184 -12.68 4.24 29.37
C THR A 184 -12.20 5.14 28.24
N PHE A 185 -11.51 4.54 27.27
CA PHE A 185 -11.22 5.09 25.95
C PHE A 185 -11.76 4.14 24.86
N PHE A 186 -11.98 4.65 23.66
CA PHE A 186 -12.51 3.88 22.55
C PHE A 186 -11.38 3.44 21.63
N VAL A 187 -11.49 2.23 21.05
CA VAL A 187 -10.52 1.68 20.11
C VAL A 187 -11.22 1.16 18.87
N ALA A 188 -10.65 1.43 17.71
CA ALA A 188 -11.12 0.92 16.43
C ALA A 188 -9.96 0.61 15.50
N PHE A 189 -10.24 -0.14 14.46
CA PHE A 189 -9.38 -0.34 13.29
C PHE A 189 -10.08 0.17 12.04
N SER A 190 -9.33 0.86 11.18
CA SER A 190 -9.84 1.32 9.89
C SER A 190 -8.72 1.28 8.86
N PRO A 191 -8.73 0.31 7.91
CA PRO A 191 -7.65 0.16 6.95
C PRO A 191 -7.60 1.30 5.93
N GLU A 192 -6.39 1.68 5.50
CA GLU A 192 -6.21 2.49 4.31
C GLU A 192 -6.34 1.63 3.06
N ARG A 193 -7.14 2.10 2.08
CA ARG A 193 -7.49 1.36 0.86
C ARG A 193 -7.16 2.10 -0.43
N GLU A 194 -6.36 3.15 -0.34
CA GLU A 194 -5.92 3.93 -1.51
C GLU A 194 -5.05 3.08 -2.45
N ASP A 195 -5.19 3.31 -3.77
CA ASP A 195 -4.32 2.77 -4.81
C ASP A 195 -3.47 3.91 -5.39
N PRO A 196 -2.19 4.06 -4.98
CA PRO A 196 -1.33 5.12 -5.47
C PRO A 196 -1.24 5.12 -7.01
N GLY A 197 -1.43 6.31 -7.61
CA GLY A 197 -1.44 6.46 -9.07
C GLY A 197 -2.76 6.13 -9.74
N ASN A 198 -3.82 5.90 -9.00
CA ASN A 198 -5.17 5.78 -9.54
C ASN A 198 -5.88 7.14 -9.45
N ASP A 199 -5.88 7.89 -10.55
CA ASP A 199 -6.54 9.20 -10.63
C ASP A 199 -8.01 9.09 -11.08
N THR A 200 -8.54 7.87 -11.27
CA THR A 200 -9.92 7.65 -11.74
C THR A 200 -10.94 7.68 -10.62
N VAL A 201 -10.50 7.48 -9.37
CA VAL A 201 -11.36 7.49 -8.17
C VAL A 201 -10.80 8.49 -7.19
N ALA A 202 -11.58 9.51 -6.85
CA ALA A 202 -11.18 10.46 -5.81
C ALA A 202 -11.03 9.75 -4.45
N ARG A 203 -10.05 10.14 -3.65
CA ARG A 203 -9.77 9.52 -2.35
C ARG A 203 -11.00 9.46 -1.45
N ALA A 204 -11.79 10.55 -1.40
CA ALA A 204 -13.02 10.64 -0.62
C ALA A 204 -14.12 9.66 -1.07
N ASP A 205 -14.05 9.18 -2.32
CA ASP A 205 -15.04 8.22 -2.88
C ASP A 205 -14.74 6.76 -2.51
N ILE A 206 -13.53 6.47 -1.98
CA ILE A 206 -13.16 5.13 -1.54
C ILE A 206 -13.88 4.85 -0.21
N PRO A 207 -14.82 3.87 -0.13
CA PRO A 207 -15.54 3.62 1.11
C PRO A 207 -14.58 3.22 2.24
N LYS A 208 -14.66 3.88 3.39
CA LYS A 208 -13.79 3.62 4.54
C LYS A 208 -14.42 2.56 5.45
N VAL A 209 -13.75 1.42 5.63
CA VAL A 209 -14.18 0.35 6.53
C VAL A 209 -13.83 0.74 7.98
N ALA A 210 -14.73 0.49 8.93
CA ALA A 210 -14.53 0.82 10.34
C ALA A 210 -15.03 -0.32 11.23
N GLY A 211 -14.13 -0.89 12.04
CA GLY A 211 -14.43 -1.90 13.05
C GLY A 211 -13.98 -1.45 14.42
N GLY A 212 -14.91 -1.21 15.33
CA GLY A 212 -14.63 -0.84 16.70
C GLY A 212 -14.52 -2.05 17.64
N PHE A 213 -13.80 -1.87 18.74
CA PHE A 213 -13.68 -2.87 19.80
C PHE A 213 -15.00 -3.07 20.57
N ASN A 214 -15.95 -2.15 20.39
CA ASN A 214 -17.34 -2.26 20.76
C ASN A 214 -18.22 -1.42 19.80
N PRO A 215 -19.56 -1.55 19.84
CA PRO A 215 -20.47 -0.80 18.95
C PRO A 215 -20.27 0.73 19.04
N ALA A 216 -20.07 1.29 20.21
CA ALA A 216 -19.85 2.73 20.39
C ALA A 216 -18.56 3.20 19.68
N ALA A 217 -17.46 2.43 19.77
CA ALA A 217 -16.23 2.71 19.06
C ALA A 217 -16.41 2.62 17.54
N THR A 218 -17.21 1.66 17.03
CA THR A 218 -17.54 1.55 15.61
C THR A 218 -18.29 2.81 15.15
N GLU A 219 -19.29 3.25 15.90
CA GLU A 219 -20.07 4.44 15.58
C GLU A 219 -19.22 5.71 15.56
N LEU A 220 -18.40 5.92 16.59
CA LEU A 220 -17.47 7.06 16.66
C LEU A 220 -16.46 7.05 15.49
N CYS A 221 -15.93 5.88 15.15
CA CYS A 221 -15.02 5.71 14.03
C CYS A 221 -15.72 6.02 12.68
N CYS A 222 -16.94 5.52 12.47
CA CYS A 222 -17.75 5.86 11.30
C CYS A 222 -18.07 7.36 11.26
N LYS A 223 -18.35 7.99 12.38
CA LYS A 223 -18.63 9.42 12.48
C LYS A 223 -17.39 10.25 12.13
N LEU A 224 -16.23 9.86 12.63
CA LEU A 224 -14.93 10.49 12.34
C LEU A 224 -14.65 10.47 10.82
N TYR A 225 -14.65 9.28 10.23
CA TYR A 225 -14.34 9.13 8.81
C TYR A 225 -15.44 9.61 7.87
N GLY A 226 -16.69 9.57 8.29
CA GLY A 226 -17.81 10.14 7.55
C GLY A 226 -17.75 11.66 7.36
N ALA A 227 -16.83 12.34 8.07
CA ALA A 227 -16.54 13.74 7.84
C ALA A 227 -15.64 14.00 6.62
N ILE A 228 -14.84 13.02 6.21
CA ILE A 228 -13.82 13.14 5.15
C ILE A 228 -14.00 12.14 3.99
N PHE A 229 -14.78 11.08 4.18
CA PHE A 229 -15.12 10.11 3.14
C PHE A 229 -16.64 10.10 2.91
N HIS A 230 -17.06 9.97 1.66
CA HIS A 230 -18.48 9.97 1.29
C HIS A 230 -19.23 8.75 1.82
N ARG A 231 -18.54 7.66 2.13
CA ARG A 231 -19.16 6.44 2.65
C ARG A 231 -18.26 5.75 3.67
N THR A 232 -18.86 5.38 4.80
CA THR A 232 -18.26 4.46 5.77
C THR A 232 -18.97 3.11 5.76
N VAL A 233 -18.25 2.05 6.06
CA VAL A 233 -18.74 0.66 6.09
C VAL A 233 -18.46 0.11 7.48
N PRO A 234 -19.43 0.14 8.39
CA PRO A 234 -19.25 -0.46 9.71
C PRO A 234 -19.14 -1.98 9.61
N VAL A 235 -18.24 -2.55 10.41
CA VAL A 235 -18.10 -3.99 10.60
C VAL A 235 -18.12 -4.33 12.08
N SER A 236 -18.36 -5.61 12.43
CA SER A 236 -18.67 -6.04 13.78
C SER A 236 -17.50 -5.96 14.79
N ALA A 237 -16.25 -5.99 14.30
CA ALA A 237 -15.05 -6.01 15.13
C ALA A 237 -13.83 -5.47 14.37
N PRO A 238 -12.76 -5.04 15.09
CA PRO A 238 -11.48 -4.66 14.47
C PRO A 238 -10.91 -5.78 13.59
N ALA A 239 -10.93 -7.02 14.06
CA ALA A 239 -10.42 -8.18 13.32
C ALA A 239 -11.09 -8.39 11.95
N VAL A 240 -12.39 -8.05 11.83
CA VAL A 240 -13.11 -8.10 10.53
C VAL A 240 -12.59 -7.02 9.57
N ALA A 241 -12.33 -5.81 10.07
CA ALA A 241 -11.79 -4.73 9.27
C ALA A 241 -10.32 -5.01 8.85
N GLU A 242 -9.51 -5.57 9.75
CA GLU A 242 -8.15 -6.04 9.49
C GLU A 242 -8.13 -7.11 8.40
N MET A 243 -9.00 -8.13 8.51
CA MET A 243 -9.13 -9.20 7.53
C MET A 243 -9.62 -8.70 6.17
N THR A 244 -10.51 -7.69 6.14
CA THR A 244 -11.01 -7.10 4.89
C THR A 244 -9.89 -6.58 4.02
N LYS A 245 -8.95 -5.82 4.61
CA LYS A 245 -7.78 -5.29 3.90
C LYS A 245 -6.90 -6.41 3.34
N LEU A 246 -6.63 -7.43 4.16
CA LEU A 246 -5.82 -8.56 3.72
C LEU A 246 -6.49 -9.33 2.59
N LEU A 247 -7.80 -9.57 2.67
CA LEU A 247 -8.54 -10.27 1.61
C LEU A 247 -8.44 -9.53 0.27
N GLU A 248 -8.56 -8.21 0.24
CA GLU A 248 -8.44 -7.40 -0.97
C GLU A 248 -7.04 -7.53 -1.60
N ASN A 249 -5.99 -7.52 -0.80
CA ASN A 249 -4.61 -7.63 -1.29
C ASN A 249 -4.26 -9.07 -1.66
N ILE A 250 -4.73 -10.07 -0.92
CA ILE A 250 -4.59 -11.49 -1.25
C ILE A 250 -5.31 -11.80 -2.57
N TYR A 251 -6.53 -11.30 -2.76
CA TYR A 251 -7.27 -11.47 -4.01
C TYR A 251 -6.45 -10.98 -5.21
N ARG A 252 -5.82 -9.80 -5.12
CA ARG A 252 -4.92 -9.30 -6.17
C ARG A 252 -3.69 -10.18 -6.35
N CYS A 253 -3.02 -10.52 -5.27
CA CYS A 253 -1.80 -11.35 -5.30
C CYS A 253 -2.02 -12.68 -5.99
N VAL A 254 -3.08 -13.41 -5.60
CA VAL A 254 -3.43 -14.74 -6.13
C VAL A 254 -3.81 -14.65 -7.60
N ASN A 255 -4.63 -13.68 -8.00
CA ASN A 255 -5.04 -13.54 -9.39
C ASN A 255 -3.90 -13.09 -10.32
N ILE A 256 -2.97 -12.26 -9.82
CA ILE A 256 -1.75 -11.92 -10.58
C ILE A 256 -0.86 -13.16 -10.72
N ALA A 257 -0.70 -13.98 -9.68
CA ALA A 257 0.05 -15.24 -9.76
C ALA A 257 -0.57 -16.19 -10.79
N LEU A 258 -1.89 -16.33 -10.80
CA LEU A 258 -2.60 -17.16 -11.78
C LEU A 258 -2.29 -16.72 -13.22
N VAL A 259 -2.39 -15.43 -13.54
CA VAL A 259 -2.11 -14.97 -14.90
C VAL A 259 -0.62 -15.00 -15.25
N ASN A 260 0.28 -14.89 -14.27
CA ASN A 260 1.72 -15.11 -14.45
C ASN A 260 2.03 -16.57 -14.78
N GLU A 261 1.44 -17.52 -14.06
CA GLU A 261 1.58 -18.95 -14.34
C GLU A 261 1.03 -19.30 -15.73
N LEU A 262 -0.17 -18.80 -16.07
CA LEU A 262 -0.77 -18.99 -17.39
C LEU A 262 0.07 -18.35 -18.49
N LYS A 263 0.73 -17.22 -18.26
CA LYS A 263 1.67 -16.61 -19.21
C LYS A 263 2.81 -17.56 -19.54
N MET A 264 3.45 -18.16 -18.52
CA MET A 264 4.54 -19.12 -18.75
C MET A 264 4.09 -20.35 -19.52
N LEU A 265 2.88 -20.86 -19.27
CA LEU A 265 2.29 -21.96 -20.02
C LEU A 265 1.98 -21.55 -21.46
N CYS A 266 1.30 -20.41 -21.67
CA CYS A 266 0.93 -19.90 -22.99
C CYS A 266 2.15 -19.64 -23.87
N LEU A 267 3.25 -19.13 -23.32
CA LEU A 267 4.52 -18.96 -24.06
C LEU A 267 5.04 -20.30 -24.62
N ARG A 268 4.97 -21.38 -23.85
CA ARG A 268 5.36 -22.73 -24.31
C ARG A 268 4.42 -23.31 -25.38
N MET A 269 3.13 -22.93 -25.29
CA MET A 269 2.10 -23.36 -26.25
C MET A 269 2.05 -22.49 -27.51
N GLY A 270 2.82 -21.38 -27.58
CA GLY A 270 2.74 -20.41 -28.69
C GLY A 270 1.45 -19.59 -28.68
N ILE A 271 0.79 -19.45 -27.53
CA ILE A 271 -0.46 -18.70 -27.36
C ILE A 271 -0.17 -17.32 -26.78
N ASN A 272 -0.81 -16.28 -27.30
CA ASN A 272 -0.71 -14.93 -26.77
C ASN A 272 -1.65 -14.75 -25.56
N ILE A 273 -1.11 -14.76 -24.35
CA ILE A 273 -1.89 -14.62 -23.11
C ILE A 273 -2.64 -13.28 -23.05
N TRP A 274 -2.11 -12.22 -23.63
CA TRP A 274 -2.76 -10.90 -23.60
C TRP A 274 -4.04 -10.89 -24.45
N GLU A 275 -4.05 -11.60 -25.57
CA GLU A 275 -5.23 -11.78 -26.40
C GLU A 275 -6.27 -12.65 -25.68
N VAL A 276 -5.83 -13.72 -24.99
CA VAL A 276 -6.70 -14.58 -24.17
C VAL A 276 -7.40 -13.74 -23.08
N ILE A 277 -6.64 -12.93 -22.33
CA ILE A 277 -7.21 -12.09 -21.27
C ILE A 277 -8.18 -11.06 -21.86
N GLN A 278 -7.82 -10.44 -23.00
CA GLN A 278 -8.69 -9.47 -23.65
C GLN A 278 -10.01 -10.11 -24.12
N ALA A 279 -9.94 -11.30 -24.72
CA ALA A 279 -11.13 -12.05 -25.13
C ALA A 279 -11.98 -12.46 -23.92
N ALA A 280 -11.36 -12.96 -22.86
CA ALA A 280 -12.06 -13.32 -21.62
C ALA A 280 -12.74 -12.12 -20.95
N SER A 281 -12.16 -10.92 -21.08
CA SER A 281 -12.70 -9.67 -20.49
C SER A 281 -14.00 -9.20 -21.16
N THR A 282 -14.35 -9.74 -22.32
CA THR A 282 -15.63 -9.47 -22.99
C THR A 282 -16.82 -10.12 -22.27
N LYS A 283 -16.55 -11.09 -21.38
CA LYS A 283 -17.60 -11.74 -20.59
C LYS A 283 -18.11 -10.76 -19.52
N PRO A 284 -19.41 -10.43 -19.48
CA PRO A 284 -19.94 -9.37 -18.62
C PRO A 284 -20.08 -9.76 -17.15
N PHE A 285 -19.80 -11.02 -16.77
CA PHE A 285 -19.91 -11.54 -15.40
C PHE A 285 -18.92 -12.66 -15.14
N GLY A 286 -18.54 -12.84 -13.86
CA GLY A 286 -17.73 -13.97 -13.40
C GLY A 286 -16.27 -13.94 -13.86
N PHE A 287 -15.79 -12.83 -14.43
CA PHE A 287 -14.40 -12.61 -14.79
C PHE A 287 -13.99 -11.16 -14.48
N HIS A 288 -12.87 -11.01 -13.78
CA HIS A 288 -12.21 -9.73 -13.54
C HIS A 288 -10.78 -9.84 -14.10
N PRO A 289 -10.38 -9.00 -15.06
CA PRO A 289 -9.08 -9.13 -15.70
C PRO A 289 -7.94 -8.74 -14.76
N PHE A 290 -6.91 -9.59 -14.72
CA PHE A 290 -5.59 -9.30 -14.21
C PHE A 290 -4.58 -9.52 -15.32
N TYR A 291 -3.47 -8.79 -15.27
CA TYR A 291 -2.47 -8.82 -16.32
C TYR A 291 -1.14 -9.35 -15.78
N PRO A 292 -0.46 -10.22 -16.53
CA PRO A 292 0.85 -10.73 -16.14
C PRO A 292 1.91 -9.63 -16.20
N GLY A 293 3.00 -9.85 -15.47
CA GLY A 293 4.12 -8.90 -15.41
C GLY A 293 5.43 -9.57 -15.02
N PRO A 294 6.50 -8.79 -14.85
CA PRO A 294 7.82 -9.28 -14.47
C PRO A 294 7.97 -9.60 -12.97
N GLY A 295 6.89 -9.57 -12.24
CA GLY A 295 6.80 -9.74 -10.80
C GLY A 295 5.82 -8.74 -10.20
N ILE A 296 5.65 -8.78 -8.88
CA ILE A 296 4.82 -7.84 -8.12
C ILE A 296 5.71 -6.89 -7.32
N GLY A 297 5.43 -5.60 -7.42
CA GLY A 297 6.05 -4.57 -6.61
C GLY A 297 5.02 -3.81 -5.77
N GLY A 298 5.48 -2.73 -5.14
CA GLY A 298 4.69 -1.92 -4.21
C GLY A 298 4.78 -2.41 -2.77
N HIS A 299 4.19 -1.64 -1.85
CA HIS A 299 4.34 -1.91 -0.42
C HIS A 299 3.38 -3.00 0.09
N CYS A 300 2.17 -3.09 -0.46
CA CYS A 300 1.10 -3.90 0.14
C CYS A 300 1.04 -5.33 -0.42
N ILE A 301 0.94 -5.48 -1.76
CA ILE A 301 0.67 -6.79 -2.37
C ILE A 301 1.79 -7.82 -2.13
N PRO A 302 3.10 -7.45 -2.14
CA PRO A 302 4.17 -8.39 -1.84
C PRO A 302 4.30 -8.76 -0.35
N LEU A 303 3.69 -7.99 0.56
CA LEU A 303 3.91 -8.12 2.00
C LEU A 303 2.67 -8.61 2.74
N ASP A 304 1.52 -8.00 2.51
CA ASP A 304 0.28 -8.23 3.29
C ASP A 304 -0.20 -9.70 3.28
N PRO A 305 -0.09 -10.47 2.17
CA PRO A 305 -0.47 -11.89 2.20
C PRO A 305 0.29 -12.71 3.22
N PHE A 306 1.58 -12.38 3.45
CA PHE A 306 2.42 -13.10 4.41
C PHE A 306 2.04 -12.82 5.86
N TYR A 307 1.41 -11.68 6.17
CA TYR A 307 0.83 -11.42 7.49
C TYR A 307 -0.19 -12.50 7.85
N LEU A 308 -1.08 -12.83 6.90
CA LEU A 308 -2.10 -13.85 7.14
C LEU A 308 -1.50 -15.25 7.19
N SER A 309 -0.53 -15.58 6.33
CA SER A 309 0.17 -16.87 6.38
C SER A 309 0.91 -17.07 7.70
N TRP A 310 1.50 -16.01 8.26
CA TRP A 310 2.15 -16.06 9.56
C TRP A 310 1.13 -16.28 10.69
N LYS A 311 0.04 -15.50 10.72
CA LYS A 311 -1.02 -15.61 11.76
C LYS A 311 -1.77 -16.94 11.69
N ALA A 312 -1.96 -17.48 10.49
CA ALA A 312 -2.66 -18.75 10.28
C ALA A 312 -1.99 -19.94 10.98
N LYS A 313 -0.67 -19.88 11.22
CA LYS A 313 0.08 -20.91 11.96
C LYS A 313 -0.39 -21.07 13.40
N GLU A 314 -0.90 -19.99 14.04
CA GLU A 314 -1.46 -20.06 15.39
C GLU A 314 -2.75 -20.90 15.44
N PHE A 315 -3.39 -21.12 14.29
CA PHE A 315 -4.61 -21.89 14.13
C PHE A 315 -4.38 -23.24 13.44
N ASP A 316 -3.12 -23.71 13.36
CA ASP A 316 -2.72 -24.93 12.65
C ASP A 316 -3.20 -24.98 11.20
N CYS A 317 -3.32 -23.81 10.56
CA CYS A 317 -3.87 -23.65 9.22
C CYS A 317 -2.77 -23.26 8.21
N GLN A 318 -2.72 -23.97 7.07
CA GLN A 318 -1.82 -23.65 5.95
C GLN A 318 -2.56 -22.84 4.89
N THR A 319 -2.00 -21.71 4.50
CA THR A 319 -2.58 -20.80 3.50
C THR A 319 -2.02 -21.11 2.11
N ARG A 320 -2.31 -22.28 1.56
CA ARG A 320 -1.70 -22.81 0.32
C ARG A 320 -1.77 -21.86 -0.88
N PHE A 321 -2.92 -21.23 -1.12
CA PHE A 321 -3.08 -20.29 -2.24
C PHE A 321 -2.20 -19.06 -2.09
N ILE A 322 -2.02 -18.56 -0.86
CA ILE A 322 -1.23 -17.37 -0.56
C ILE A 322 0.25 -17.69 -0.75
N GLU A 323 0.71 -18.81 -0.20
CA GLU A 323 2.11 -19.25 -0.27
C GLU A 323 2.50 -19.53 -1.73
N LEU A 324 1.67 -20.29 -2.46
CA LEU A 324 1.89 -20.57 -3.88
C LEU A 324 1.91 -19.29 -4.73
N ALA A 325 0.99 -18.35 -4.47
CA ALA A 325 0.99 -17.08 -5.18
C ALA A 325 2.26 -16.28 -4.92
N GLY A 326 2.77 -16.30 -3.68
CA GLY A 326 4.06 -15.71 -3.33
C GLY A 326 5.21 -16.32 -4.12
N GLU A 327 5.29 -17.66 -4.18
CA GLU A 327 6.32 -18.38 -4.94
C GLU A 327 6.29 -18.03 -6.43
N VAL A 328 5.11 -18.12 -7.07
CA VAL A 328 4.94 -17.81 -8.51
C VAL A 328 5.38 -16.37 -8.81
N ASN A 329 4.91 -15.40 -8.03
CA ASN A 329 5.22 -14.00 -8.28
C ASN A 329 6.69 -13.66 -8.03
N THR A 330 7.33 -14.29 -7.03
CA THR A 330 8.75 -14.12 -6.72
C THR A 330 9.66 -14.78 -7.77
N ALA A 331 9.18 -15.81 -8.46
CA ALA A 331 9.90 -16.47 -9.55
C ALA A 331 9.91 -15.66 -10.86
N MET A 332 9.01 -14.69 -11.05
CA MET A 332 8.89 -13.95 -12.30
C MET A 332 10.16 -13.19 -12.75
N PRO A 333 10.94 -12.51 -11.88
CA PRO A 333 12.21 -11.91 -12.28
C PRO A 333 13.20 -12.91 -12.87
N TYR A 334 13.25 -14.14 -12.35
CA TYR A 334 14.11 -15.20 -12.89
C TYR A 334 13.63 -15.69 -14.26
N HIS A 335 12.30 -15.73 -14.47
CA HIS A 335 11.73 -16.02 -15.77
C HIS A 335 12.10 -14.94 -16.81
N VAL A 336 12.06 -13.67 -16.42
CA VAL A 336 12.51 -12.56 -17.28
C VAL A 336 13.99 -12.70 -17.64
N LEU A 337 14.85 -12.99 -16.65
CA LEU A 337 16.28 -13.24 -16.87
C LEU A 337 16.50 -14.36 -17.90
N ALA A 338 15.81 -15.49 -17.73
CA ALA A 338 15.90 -16.61 -18.67
C ALA A 338 15.47 -16.21 -20.09
N SER A 339 14.36 -15.46 -20.22
CA SER A 339 13.84 -14.99 -21.51
C SER A 339 14.79 -14.02 -22.20
N VAL A 340 15.46 -13.13 -21.47
CA VAL A 340 16.52 -12.26 -22.01
C VAL A 340 17.70 -13.09 -22.50
N GLY A 341 18.16 -14.07 -21.71
CA GLY A 341 19.25 -14.98 -22.09
C GLY A 341 18.94 -15.78 -23.36
N GLU A 342 17.74 -16.35 -23.45
CA GLU A 342 17.28 -17.06 -24.67
C GLU A 342 17.21 -16.14 -25.90
N ALA A 343 16.67 -14.91 -25.72
CA ALA A 343 16.56 -13.94 -26.81
C ALA A 343 17.95 -13.51 -27.35
N LEU A 344 18.91 -13.25 -26.46
CA LEU A 344 20.30 -12.97 -26.83
C LEU A 344 20.96 -14.18 -27.50
N ASN A 345 20.75 -15.40 -26.99
CA ASN A 345 21.30 -16.62 -27.55
C ASN A 345 20.84 -16.88 -28.98
N ARG A 346 19.57 -16.55 -29.33
CA ARG A 346 19.06 -16.60 -30.71
C ARG A 346 19.83 -15.66 -31.63
N GLN A 347 20.40 -14.57 -31.10
CA GLN A 347 21.27 -13.64 -31.82
C GLN A 347 22.76 -14.03 -31.72
N LYS A 348 23.09 -15.23 -31.20
CA LYS A 348 24.46 -15.73 -30.98
C LYS A 348 25.27 -14.85 -30.02
N LYS A 349 24.60 -14.21 -29.04
CA LYS A 349 25.20 -13.39 -27.99
C LYS A 349 25.01 -14.08 -26.64
N ALA A 350 26.05 -14.01 -25.80
CA ALA A 350 25.94 -14.45 -24.41
C ALA A 350 25.39 -13.34 -23.54
N LEU A 351 24.73 -13.69 -22.43
CA LEU A 351 24.30 -12.70 -21.44
C LEU A 351 25.49 -12.03 -20.75
N ASN A 352 26.55 -12.81 -20.48
CA ASN A 352 27.80 -12.28 -19.94
C ASN A 352 28.46 -11.34 -20.95
N GLY A 353 28.70 -10.09 -20.55
CA GLY A 353 29.21 -9.01 -21.39
C GLY A 353 28.18 -8.32 -22.29
N ALA A 354 26.91 -8.76 -22.28
CA ALA A 354 25.85 -8.09 -23.03
C ALA A 354 25.49 -6.73 -22.43
N LYS A 355 25.32 -5.72 -23.29
CA LYS A 355 24.82 -4.38 -22.90
C LYS A 355 23.30 -4.39 -22.87
N VAL A 356 22.71 -4.28 -21.67
CA VAL A 356 21.26 -4.31 -21.49
C VAL A 356 20.78 -2.96 -20.97
N LEU A 357 19.82 -2.36 -21.70
CA LEU A 357 19.10 -1.17 -21.24
C LEU A 357 17.76 -1.58 -20.63
N VAL A 358 17.57 -1.37 -19.34
CA VAL A 358 16.30 -1.58 -18.63
C VAL A 358 15.46 -0.31 -18.70
N LEU A 359 14.23 -0.42 -19.22
CA LEU A 359 13.27 0.68 -19.27
C LEU A 359 12.21 0.52 -18.19
N GLY A 360 12.16 1.51 -17.30
CA GLY A 360 11.26 1.58 -16.16
C GLY A 360 11.79 0.81 -14.94
N VAL A 361 12.08 1.54 -13.86
CA VAL A 361 12.48 0.98 -12.56
C VAL A 361 11.43 1.17 -11.47
N ALA A 362 10.43 2.05 -11.68
CA ALA A 362 9.25 2.13 -10.82
C ALA A 362 8.48 0.80 -10.80
N TYR A 363 7.82 0.48 -9.71
CA TYR A 363 7.06 -0.77 -9.64
C TYR A 363 5.75 -0.75 -10.46
N LYS A 364 5.24 0.42 -10.78
CA LYS A 364 4.01 0.63 -11.54
C LYS A 364 4.21 1.77 -12.54
N LYS A 365 3.42 1.75 -13.62
CA LYS A 365 3.40 2.77 -14.65
C LYS A 365 3.09 4.16 -14.07
N ASP A 366 3.84 5.18 -14.53
CA ASP A 366 3.62 6.60 -14.30
C ASP A 366 3.58 7.01 -12.81
N ILE A 367 4.41 6.36 -11.98
CA ILE A 367 4.58 6.70 -10.57
C ILE A 367 6.07 6.84 -10.19
N ASP A 368 6.29 7.58 -9.11
CA ASP A 368 7.59 7.84 -8.49
C ASP A 368 7.85 6.92 -7.27
N ASP A 369 7.65 5.60 -7.43
CA ASP A 369 7.78 4.65 -6.32
C ASP A 369 8.59 3.40 -6.74
N LEU A 370 9.69 3.16 -6.03
CA LEU A 370 10.60 2.03 -6.25
C LEU A 370 10.36 0.85 -5.30
N ARG A 371 9.44 0.98 -4.34
CA ARG A 371 9.30 -0.02 -3.28
C ARG A 371 8.98 -1.39 -3.85
N GLU A 372 9.81 -2.37 -3.47
CA GLU A 372 9.72 -3.78 -3.90
C GLU A 372 9.58 -3.94 -5.44
N SER A 373 10.15 -3.00 -6.23
CA SER A 373 10.05 -3.09 -7.70
C SER A 373 10.78 -4.31 -8.23
N PRO A 374 10.14 -5.17 -9.05
CA PRO A 374 10.79 -6.31 -9.67
C PRO A 374 11.92 -5.91 -10.63
N ALA A 375 11.92 -4.67 -11.15
CA ALA A 375 12.97 -4.16 -12.00
C ALA A 375 14.34 -4.14 -11.29
N LEU A 376 14.36 -3.81 -10.00
CA LEU A 376 15.60 -3.76 -9.23
C LEU A 376 16.20 -5.17 -9.07
N THR A 377 15.36 -6.16 -8.75
CA THR A 377 15.77 -7.57 -8.70
C THR A 377 16.28 -8.05 -10.07
N ILE A 378 15.61 -7.67 -11.16
CA ILE A 378 16.03 -8.05 -12.52
C ILE A 378 17.40 -7.43 -12.84
N ILE A 379 17.64 -6.16 -12.50
CA ILE A 379 18.94 -5.50 -12.69
C ILE A 379 20.04 -6.27 -11.94
N GLU A 380 19.83 -6.57 -10.67
CA GLU A 380 20.81 -7.33 -9.87
C GLU A 380 21.09 -8.73 -10.46
N LEU A 381 20.04 -9.42 -10.93
CA LEU A 381 20.17 -10.73 -11.56
C LEU A 381 20.97 -10.67 -12.87
N LEU A 382 20.71 -9.66 -13.71
CA LEU A 382 21.45 -9.42 -14.95
C LEU A 382 22.92 -9.11 -14.65
N GLN A 383 23.21 -8.24 -13.69
CA GLN A 383 24.57 -7.90 -13.26
C GLN A 383 25.33 -9.13 -12.71
N LYS A 384 24.65 -9.96 -11.90
CA LYS A 384 25.22 -11.23 -11.40
C LYS A 384 25.59 -12.20 -12.52
N GLN A 385 24.91 -12.16 -13.67
CA GLN A 385 25.24 -12.96 -14.84
C GLN A 385 26.27 -12.29 -15.76
N GLY A 386 26.84 -11.15 -15.32
CA GLY A 386 27.91 -10.45 -16.03
C GLY A 386 27.46 -9.51 -17.14
N ALA A 387 26.16 -9.16 -17.19
CA ALA A 387 25.66 -8.15 -18.15
C ALA A 387 26.08 -6.74 -17.71
N GLU A 388 26.37 -5.88 -18.68
CA GLU A 388 26.54 -4.43 -18.50
C GLU A 388 25.18 -3.75 -18.52
N VAL A 389 24.62 -3.47 -17.34
CA VAL A 389 23.27 -2.95 -17.22
C VAL A 389 23.24 -1.45 -17.09
N SER A 390 22.44 -0.78 -17.94
CA SER A 390 22.02 0.60 -17.82
C SER A 390 20.51 0.67 -17.59
N TYR A 391 20.01 1.76 -17.04
CA TYR A 391 18.56 1.96 -16.93
C TYR A 391 18.14 3.37 -17.35
N HIS A 392 16.88 3.48 -17.76
CA HIS A 392 16.16 4.73 -17.87
C HIS A 392 14.80 4.63 -17.19
N ASP A 393 14.44 5.69 -16.46
CA ASP A 393 13.11 5.89 -15.89
C ASP A 393 12.81 7.40 -15.84
N PRO A 394 11.63 7.88 -16.27
CA PRO A 394 11.30 9.31 -16.26
C PRO A 394 11.37 9.93 -14.87
N TYR A 395 11.00 9.16 -13.83
CA TYR A 395 10.83 9.62 -12.47
C TYR A 395 12.09 9.47 -11.61
N PHE A 396 13.03 8.59 -11.99
CA PHE A 396 14.20 8.27 -11.19
C PHE A 396 15.51 8.63 -11.88
N PRO A 397 16.07 9.84 -11.63
CA PRO A 397 17.39 10.22 -12.16
C PRO A 397 18.54 9.42 -11.54
N PHE A 398 18.34 8.87 -10.34
CA PHE A 398 19.31 8.06 -9.61
C PHE A 398 18.61 6.98 -8.78
N VAL A 399 19.15 5.76 -8.81
CA VAL A 399 18.74 4.64 -7.94
C VAL A 399 19.93 4.34 -7.03
N GLY A 400 19.79 4.69 -5.75
CA GLY A 400 20.83 4.49 -4.73
C GLY A 400 20.63 3.21 -3.93
N LYS A 401 20.76 3.34 -2.60
CA LYS A 401 20.54 2.26 -1.65
C LYS A 401 19.10 2.27 -1.17
N GLY A 402 18.44 1.14 -1.26
CA GLY A 402 17.14 0.88 -0.67
C GLY A 402 17.22 -0.20 0.41
N ARG A 403 16.06 -0.71 0.82
CA ARG A 403 15.98 -1.73 1.88
C ARG A 403 16.63 -3.06 1.48
N LYS A 404 16.45 -3.49 0.22
CA LYS A 404 16.90 -4.79 -0.30
C LYS A 404 17.88 -4.69 -1.46
N TYR A 405 18.31 -3.51 -1.85
CA TYR A 405 19.19 -3.27 -2.99
C TYR A 405 20.16 -2.13 -2.72
N ASP A 406 21.32 -2.16 -3.41
CA ASP A 406 22.30 -1.06 -3.43
C ASP A 406 22.90 -0.98 -4.84
N LEU A 407 22.22 -0.26 -5.74
CA LEU A 407 22.59 -0.25 -7.16
C LEU A 407 23.55 0.90 -7.53
N GLN A 408 23.44 2.05 -6.87
CA GLN A 408 24.25 3.26 -7.12
C GLN A 408 24.32 3.64 -8.61
N MET A 409 23.19 3.58 -9.32
CA MET A 409 23.10 3.79 -10.76
C MET A 409 22.50 5.14 -11.09
N LYS A 410 23.03 5.81 -12.11
CA LYS A 410 22.43 6.99 -12.73
C LYS A 410 21.66 6.61 -13.98
N ARG A 411 20.54 7.27 -14.20
CA ARG A 411 19.73 7.16 -15.41
C ARG A 411 20.53 7.56 -16.65
N VAL A 412 20.44 6.79 -17.74
CA VAL A 412 21.01 7.16 -19.03
C VAL A 412 19.96 7.88 -19.89
N PRO A 413 20.36 8.75 -20.86
CA PRO A 413 19.43 9.34 -21.82
C PRO A 413 18.85 8.27 -22.77
N LEU A 414 17.64 8.53 -23.32
CA LEU A 414 17.00 7.68 -24.34
C LEU A 414 17.53 8.01 -25.75
N GLU A 415 18.78 7.64 -25.98
CA GLU A 415 19.49 7.87 -27.23
C GLU A 415 20.24 6.61 -27.63
N ASN A 416 20.48 6.47 -28.96
CA ASN A 416 21.33 5.40 -29.49
C ASN A 416 20.96 3.98 -29.00
N PHE A 417 19.69 3.58 -29.13
CA PHE A 417 19.23 2.24 -28.71
C PHE A 417 20.05 1.11 -29.35
N GLY A 418 20.57 1.32 -30.57
CA GLY A 418 21.42 0.37 -31.26
C GLY A 418 22.77 0.03 -30.58
N GLN A 419 23.21 0.81 -29.58
CA GLN A 419 24.41 0.47 -28.81
C GLN A 419 24.20 -0.64 -27.77
N TYR A 420 22.94 -0.96 -27.47
CA TYR A 420 22.58 -2.01 -26.54
C TYR A 420 22.29 -3.32 -27.28
N ASP A 421 22.75 -4.43 -26.71
CA ASP A 421 22.43 -5.76 -27.23
C ASP A 421 20.97 -6.13 -26.98
N CYS A 422 20.39 -5.60 -25.90
CA CYS A 422 18.98 -5.79 -25.57
C CYS A 422 18.40 -4.56 -24.88
N VAL A 423 17.21 -4.16 -25.25
CA VAL A 423 16.36 -3.22 -24.52
C VAL A 423 15.26 -4.02 -23.82
N LEU A 424 15.22 -3.98 -22.49
CA LEU A 424 14.27 -4.72 -21.67
C LEU A 424 13.24 -3.78 -21.08
N ILE A 425 11.97 -3.90 -21.48
CA ILE A 425 10.85 -3.12 -20.93
C ILE A 425 10.31 -3.83 -19.70
N VAL A 426 10.50 -3.22 -18.52
CA VAL A 426 10.04 -3.74 -17.23
C VAL A 426 8.85 -2.95 -16.71
N THR A 427 8.85 -1.63 -16.84
CA THR A 427 7.70 -0.78 -16.53
C THR A 427 7.33 0.08 -17.74
N ASP A 428 6.06 0.04 -18.11
CA ASP A 428 5.51 0.58 -19.37
C ASP A 428 5.03 2.03 -19.21
N HIS A 429 5.95 2.95 -18.84
CA HIS A 429 5.63 4.39 -18.71
C HIS A 429 5.04 4.98 -19.99
N SER A 430 4.11 5.93 -19.82
CA SER A 430 3.43 6.60 -20.94
C SER A 430 4.34 7.47 -21.79
N ASP A 431 5.44 7.97 -21.23
CA ASP A 431 6.38 8.87 -21.90
C ASP A 431 7.30 8.17 -22.90
N TYR A 432 7.25 6.84 -23.00
CA TYR A 432 8.09 6.09 -23.92
C TYR A 432 7.48 5.97 -25.32
N ASP A 433 8.23 6.33 -26.35
CA ASP A 433 7.92 6.02 -27.76
C ASP A 433 8.35 4.58 -28.11
N TYR A 434 7.46 3.63 -27.83
CA TYR A 434 7.73 2.21 -28.05
C TYR A 434 7.97 1.86 -29.53
N ALA A 435 7.35 2.60 -30.46
CA ALA A 435 7.58 2.38 -31.90
C ALA A 435 9.00 2.75 -32.30
N ARG A 436 9.51 3.87 -31.80
CA ARG A 436 10.90 4.29 -31.96
C ARG A 436 11.86 3.31 -31.30
N ILE A 437 11.58 2.90 -30.05
CA ILE A 437 12.42 1.95 -29.31
C ILE A 437 12.58 0.63 -30.08
N VAL A 438 11.47 0.06 -30.57
CA VAL A 438 11.53 -1.19 -31.36
C VAL A 438 12.28 -1.00 -32.68
N ARG A 439 12.05 0.10 -33.38
CA ARG A 439 12.69 0.38 -34.66
C ARG A 439 14.20 0.55 -34.56
N GLU A 440 14.69 1.18 -33.51
CA GLU A 440 16.10 1.57 -33.35
C GLU A 440 16.92 0.58 -32.51
N SER A 441 16.30 -0.42 -31.88
CA SER A 441 16.96 -1.43 -31.06
C SER A 441 17.36 -2.66 -31.85
N GLN A 442 18.47 -3.32 -31.44
CA GLN A 442 18.86 -4.62 -31.98
C GLN A 442 17.90 -5.74 -31.51
N LEU A 443 17.50 -5.71 -30.27
CA LEU A 443 16.56 -6.65 -29.63
C LEU A 443 15.75 -5.91 -28.59
N VAL A 444 14.45 -6.16 -28.53
CA VAL A 444 13.56 -5.68 -27.49
C VAL A 444 12.89 -6.87 -26.82
N VAL A 445 12.97 -6.93 -25.48
CA VAL A 445 12.21 -7.88 -24.66
C VAL A 445 11.16 -7.09 -23.90
N ASP A 446 9.88 -7.40 -24.14
CA ASP A 446 8.74 -6.71 -23.55
C ASP A 446 8.00 -7.60 -22.55
N THR A 447 8.03 -7.23 -21.28
CA THR A 447 7.39 -7.98 -20.19
C THR A 447 5.98 -7.50 -19.84
N ARG A 448 5.55 -6.36 -20.43
CA ARG A 448 4.30 -5.65 -20.08
C ARG A 448 3.31 -5.54 -21.24
N ASN A 449 3.66 -6.07 -22.43
CA ASN A 449 2.90 -5.83 -23.65
C ASN A 449 2.78 -4.31 -24.00
N ALA A 450 3.80 -3.55 -23.62
CA ALA A 450 3.90 -2.12 -23.93
C ALA A 450 3.98 -1.86 -25.44
N THR A 451 4.51 -2.84 -26.19
CA THR A 451 4.61 -2.84 -27.65
C THR A 451 3.38 -3.43 -28.36
N ARG A 452 2.21 -3.40 -27.71
CA ARG A 452 0.95 -3.87 -28.28
C ARG A 452 0.72 -3.23 -29.66
N GLY A 453 0.37 -4.05 -30.66
CA GLY A 453 0.12 -3.61 -32.04
C GLY A 453 1.39 -3.43 -32.89
N ILE A 454 2.60 -3.54 -32.31
CA ILE A 454 3.85 -3.51 -33.06
C ILE A 454 4.27 -4.95 -33.37
N SER A 455 4.61 -5.22 -34.64
CA SER A 455 5.18 -6.49 -35.06
C SER A 455 6.56 -6.24 -35.70
N ALA A 456 7.59 -6.86 -35.13
CA ALA A 456 8.96 -6.69 -35.59
C ALA A 456 9.79 -7.95 -35.29
N PRO A 457 10.77 -8.32 -36.14
CA PRO A 457 11.56 -9.55 -35.97
C PRO A 457 12.50 -9.48 -34.74
N ASN A 458 12.83 -8.30 -34.27
CA ASN A 458 13.65 -8.04 -33.09
C ASN A 458 12.86 -7.86 -31.79
N LEU A 459 11.55 -8.13 -31.83
CA LEU A 459 10.67 -7.97 -30.65
C LEU A 459 10.31 -9.35 -30.08
N VAL A 460 10.64 -9.56 -28.82
CA VAL A 460 10.29 -10.74 -28.04
C VAL A 460 9.34 -10.32 -26.92
N ARG A 461 8.15 -10.91 -26.86
CA ARG A 461 7.22 -10.76 -25.76
C ARG A 461 7.48 -11.85 -24.73
N CYS A 462 7.76 -11.45 -23.52
CA CYS A 462 8.11 -12.32 -22.42
C CYS A 462 6.97 -12.33 -21.37
#